data_5edeb90f13736c4ad21dfecd9a28c908
#
_entry.id   5edeb90f13736c4ad21dfecd9a28c908
#
_cell.length_a   1.000
_cell.length_b   1.000
_cell.length_c   1.000
_cell.angle_alpha   90.00
_cell.angle_beta   90.00
_cell.angle_gamma   90.00
#
_symmetry.space_group_name_H-M   'P 1'
#
loop_
_entity.id
_entity.type
_entity.pdbx_description
1 polymer ?
#
loop_
_entity_poly.entity_id
_entity_poly.type
_entity_poly.pdbx_seq_one_letter_code
_entity_poly.pdbx_strand_id
1 'polypeptide(L)'
;MYIFETKLWPVGTNIACLILGLVLPKLGNSIEDICDTTNWESSQRKLERGKFITDNTIIRVSFAYLYRIKSGNKYLLVKNERGTGKYQPVGGVYQFDEDERSNLQRLFQIIDDNKMPIDESSRNDYRLRMGNKYLRKFIKYFDKQKKRENIEDLSREFREELIEKGIINWEKISYRYCGRHITDLQFGEHFQTYEILLADIVELLPTESQRNDLKSLEDKSSDQYRFATAEEISSFGVNTALGQFKDEIANHTVKILEENQCKLSKEMNDSKVYTVKI
;
A
#
# COMPACT_ATOMS: atom_id res chain seq x y z
N MET A 1 42.46 44.95 36.98
CA MET A 1 42.20 43.52 36.72
C MET A 1 40.70 43.33 36.47
N TYR A 2 40.12 43.92 35.40
CA TYR A 2 38.72 43.74 35.03
C TYR A 2 38.49 44.17 33.56
N ILE A 3 39.11 43.52 32.59
CA ILE A 3 38.84 43.82 31.16
C ILE A 3 38.77 42.55 30.27
N PHE A 4 38.84 41.34 30.84
CA PHE A 4 38.93 40.14 29.99
C PHE A 4 37.66 39.27 29.92
N GLU A 5 36.58 39.56 30.67
CA GLU A 5 35.42 38.63 30.75
C GLU A 5 34.24 38.93 29.79
N THR A 6 34.23 40.04 29.07
CA THR A 6 33.01 40.42 28.31
C THR A 6 33.00 40.04 26.82
N LYS A 7 34.07 39.51 26.25
CA LYS A 7 34.15 39.18 24.82
C LYS A 7 33.89 37.72 24.42
N LEU A 8 33.95 36.78 25.33
CA LEU A 8 33.72 35.35 25.04
C LEU A 8 32.25 34.94 25.15
N TRP A 9 31.44 35.66 25.93
CA TRP A 9 30.04 35.32 26.17
C TRP A 9 29.13 35.38 24.93
N PRO A 10 29.22 36.39 24.03
CA PRO A 10 28.38 36.47 22.84
C PRO A 10 28.70 35.37 21.81
N VAL A 11 29.94 34.95 21.70
CA VAL A 11 30.37 33.87 20.75
C VAL A 11 29.90 32.51 21.25
N GLY A 12 30.02 32.26 22.54
CA GLY A 12 29.54 31.00 23.14
C GLY A 12 28.02 30.83 23.06
N THR A 13 27.26 31.89 23.28
CA THR A 13 25.78 31.89 23.15
C THR A 13 25.34 31.74 21.70
N ASN A 14 26.03 32.35 20.74
CA ASN A 14 25.71 32.20 19.31
C ASN A 14 25.99 30.81 18.82
N ILE A 15 27.09 30.17 19.24
CA ILE A 15 27.41 28.79 18.90
C ILE A 15 26.42 27.80 19.56
N ALA A 16 26.06 28.03 20.82
CA ALA A 16 25.05 27.24 21.52
C ALA A 16 23.67 27.36 20.87
N CYS A 17 23.24 28.54 20.44
CA CYS A 17 21.99 28.76 19.70
C CYS A 17 22.01 28.10 18.31
N LEU A 18 23.15 28.11 17.62
CA LEU A 18 23.33 27.44 16.33
C LEU A 18 23.24 25.91 16.47
N ILE A 19 23.90 25.36 17.49
CA ILE A 19 23.84 23.92 17.79
C ILE A 19 22.43 23.51 18.20
N LEU A 20 21.77 24.27 19.07
CA LEU A 20 20.39 24.05 19.48
C LEU A 20 19.42 24.18 18.27
N GLY A 21 19.59 25.19 17.42
CA GLY A 21 18.78 25.38 16.22
C GLY A 21 18.92 24.25 15.18
N LEU A 22 20.07 23.56 15.15
CA LEU A 22 20.29 22.41 14.26
C LEU A 22 19.86 21.06 14.87
N VAL A 23 19.90 20.96 16.19
CA VAL A 23 19.64 19.69 16.91
C VAL A 23 18.18 19.59 17.35
N LEU A 24 17.56 20.69 17.81
CA LEU A 24 16.17 20.68 18.27
C LEU A 24 15.15 20.22 17.23
N PRO A 25 15.20 20.64 15.95
CA PRO A 25 14.28 20.12 14.94
C PRO A 25 14.45 18.62 14.68
N LYS A 26 15.71 18.13 14.75
CA LYS A 26 16.00 16.69 14.59
C LYS A 26 15.54 15.88 15.80
N LEU A 27 15.66 16.43 17.00
CA LEU A 27 15.13 15.84 18.22
C LEU A 27 13.60 15.86 18.24
N GLY A 28 12.97 16.97 17.81
CA GLY A 28 11.52 17.08 17.69
C GLY A 28 10.95 16.01 16.74
N ASN A 29 11.47 15.93 15.54
CA ASN A 29 11.08 14.90 14.57
C ASN A 29 11.31 13.48 15.10
N SER A 30 12.40 13.26 15.87
CA SER A 30 12.67 11.95 16.48
C SER A 30 11.71 11.63 17.63
N ILE A 31 11.23 12.63 18.35
CA ILE A 31 10.24 12.46 19.43
C ILE A 31 8.86 12.23 18.84
N GLU A 32 8.46 12.98 17.81
CA GLU A 32 7.21 12.75 17.09
C GLU A 32 7.18 11.34 16.49
N ASP A 33 8.25 10.93 15.82
CA ASP A 33 8.42 9.59 15.28
C ASP A 33 8.35 8.47 16.35
N ILE A 34 8.75 8.75 17.59
CA ILE A 34 8.71 7.79 18.70
C ILE A 34 7.31 7.74 19.32
N CYS A 35 6.63 8.88 19.35
CA CYS A 35 5.28 9.02 19.92
C CYS A 35 4.19 8.65 18.92
N ASP A 36 4.45 8.72 17.63
CA ASP A 36 3.51 8.29 16.59
C ASP A 36 3.40 6.76 16.58
N THR A 37 2.31 6.25 17.10
CA THR A 37 2.01 4.81 17.16
C THR A 37 1.48 4.27 15.83
N THR A 38 1.17 5.13 14.87
CA THR A 38 0.55 4.79 13.59
C THR A 38 1.53 4.76 12.41
N ASN A 39 2.79 5.14 12.65
CA ASN A 39 3.82 5.20 11.64
C ASN A 39 4.66 3.91 11.64
N TRP A 40 4.77 3.26 10.50
CA TRP A 40 5.52 2.01 10.32
C TRP A 40 7.01 2.14 10.72
N GLU A 41 7.63 3.31 10.56
CA GLU A 41 9.01 3.54 11.02
C GLU A 41 9.11 3.51 12.54
N SER A 42 8.05 3.90 13.23
CA SER A 42 7.97 3.78 14.69
C SER A 42 7.86 2.32 15.13
N SER A 43 7.04 1.51 14.46
CA SER A 43 6.94 0.07 14.73
C SER A 43 8.27 -0.64 14.48
N GLN A 44 8.99 -0.31 13.39
CA GLN A 44 10.34 -0.81 13.13
C GLN A 44 11.30 -0.50 14.30
N ARG A 45 11.35 0.78 14.73
CA ARG A 45 12.20 1.20 15.86
C ARG A 45 11.86 0.48 17.17
N LYS A 46 10.56 0.25 17.45
CA LYS A 46 10.12 -0.50 18.64
C LYS A 46 10.64 -1.94 18.61
N LEU A 47 10.53 -2.61 17.46
CA LEU A 47 11.03 -3.96 17.27
C LEU A 47 12.56 -4.05 17.39
N GLU A 48 13.30 -3.08 16.84
CA GLU A 48 14.76 -2.98 16.95
C GLU A 48 15.19 -2.77 18.41
N ARG A 49 14.57 -1.84 19.14
CA ARG A 49 14.85 -1.59 20.56
C ARG A 49 14.52 -2.79 21.44
N GLY A 50 13.42 -3.48 21.14
CA GLY A 50 13.03 -4.71 21.83
C GLY A 50 13.90 -5.90 21.45
N LYS A 51 14.86 -5.75 20.54
CA LYS A 51 15.73 -6.82 20.00
C LYS A 51 14.97 -7.98 19.36
N PHE A 52 13.73 -7.71 18.90
CA PHE A 52 12.94 -8.67 18.14
C PHE A 52 13.46 -8.80 16.71
N ILE A 53 14.02 -7.72 16.16
CA ILE A 53 14.66 -7.68 14.84
C ILE A 53 16.04 -7.03 14.94
N THR A 54 16.91 -7.43 14.02
CA THR A 54 18.26 -6.87 13.83
C THR A 54 18.40 -6.35 12.40
N ASP A 55 19.51 -5.71 12.08
CA ASP A 55 19.83 -5.24 10.72
C ASP A 55 19.70 -6.33 9.65
N ASN A 56 20.04 -7.56 9.99
CA ASN A 56 20.03 -8.71 9.08
C ASN A 56 18.74 -9.53 9.12
N THR A 57 17.79 -9.19 10.00
CA THR A 57 16.47 -9.84 10.02
C THR A 57 15.81 -9.64 8.67
N ILE A 58 15.37 -10.72 8.06
CA ILE A 58 14.70 -10.67 6.75
C ILE A 58 13.29 -10.17 6.92
N ILE A 59 12.98 -9.10 6.23
CA ILE A 59 11.65 -8.48 6.17
C ILE A 59 11.05 -8.77 4.80
N ARG A 60 9.81 -9.23 4.80
CA ARG A 60 8.97 -9.37 3.62
C ARG A 60 8.29 -8.04 3.31
N VAL A 61 8.31 -7.63 2.05
CA VAL A 61 7.56 -6.47 1.56
C VAL A 61 6.58 -6.91 0.48
N SER A 62 5.40 -6.32 0.44
CA SER A 62 4.45 -6.49 -0.65
C SER A 62 3.77 -5.15 -0.92
N PHE A 63 4.00 -4.62 -2.12
CA PHE A 63 3.50 -3.32 -2.54
C PHE A 63 2.50 -3.51 -3.66
N ALA A 64 1.26 -3.10 -3.40
CA ALA A 64 0.12 -3.33 -4.27
C ALA A 64 -0.64 -2.04 -4.56
N TYR A 65 -1.52 -2.10 -5.53
CA TYR A 65 -2.57 -1.11 -5.74
C TYR A 65 -3.93 -1.80 -5.83
N LEU A 66 -4.96 -1.12 -5.37
CA LEU A 66 -6.32 -1.64 -5.30
C LEU A 66 -7.28 -0.62 -5.90
N TYR A 67 -8.16 -1.09 -6.75
CA TYR A 67 -9.22 -0.26 -7.32
C TYR A 67 -10.43 -0.22 -6.40
N ARG A 68 -10.90 1.00 -6.12
CA ARG A 68 -12.23 1.28 -5.58
C ARG A 68 -13.18 1.46 -6.77
N ILE A 69 -13.98 0.45 -7.06
CA ILE A 69 -14.97 0.48 -8.15
C ILE A 69 -16.36 0.47 -7.53
N LYS A 70 -17.10 1.55 -7.68
CA LYS A 70 -18.43 1.73 -7.03
C LYS A 70 -19.56 1.66 -8.03
N SER A 71 -20.67 1.03 -7.62
CA SER A 71 -21.99 1.12 -8.21
C SER A 71 -22.97 1.50 -7.09
N GLY A 72 -23.42 2.76 -7.08
CA GLY A 72 -24.21 3.28 -5.96
C GLY A 72 -23.45 3.20 -4.62
N ASN A 73 -24.01 2.46 -3.66
CA ASN A 73 -23.43 2.22 -2.33
C ASN A 73 -22.67 0.88 -2.23
N LYS A 74 -22.47 0.16 -3.33
CA LYS A 74 -21.76 -1.11 -3.37
C LYS A 74 -20.45 -1.01 -4.11
N TYR A 75 -19.56 -1.94 -3.81
CA TYR A 75 -18.22 -2.08 -4.36
C TYR A 75 -18.13 -3.35 -5.19
N LEU A 76 -17.60 -3.26 -6.41
CA LEU A 76 -17.30 -4.42 -7.24
C LEU A 76 -16.07 -5.15 -6.69
N LEU A 77 -16.23 -6.43 -6.44
CA LEU A 77 -15.18 -7.36 -6.01
C LEU A 77 -15.09 -8.50 -7.02
N VAL A 78 -13.89 -9.02 -7.23
CA VAL A 78 -13.61 -10.16 -8.10
C VAL A 78 -13.15 -11.36 -7.31
N LYS A 79 -13.39 -12.55 -7.81
CA LYS A 79 -12.99 -13.80 -7.15
C LYS A 79 -11.50 -14.05 -7.33
N ASN A 80 -10.79 -14.31 -6.23
CA ASN A 80 -9.40 -14.72 -6.25
C ASN A 80 -9.29 -16.22 -6.58
N GLU A 81 -9.16 -16.55 -7.85
CA GLU A 81 -9.09 -17.95 -8.32
C GLU A 81 -7.74 -18.61 -8.03
N ARG A 82 -6.65 -17.83 -7.93
CA ARG A 82 -5.29 -18.33 -7.70
C ARG A 82 -4.96 -18.63 -6.24
N GLY A 83 -5.82 -18.26 -5.31
CA GLY A 83 -5.52 -18.33 -3.88
C GLY A 83 -6.68 -18.79 -3.03
N THR A 84 -7.28 -17.85 -2.31
CA THR A 84 -8.27 -18.18 -1.26
C THR A 84 -9.66 -18.53 -1.77
N GLY A 85 -9.98 -18.25 -3.03
CA GLY A 85 -11.34 -18.33 -3.57
C GLY A 85 -12.28 -17.23 -3.05
N LYS A 86 -11.79 -16.31 -2.20
CA LYS A 86 -12.57 -15.20 -1.66
C LYS A 86 -12.69 -14.05 -2.67
N TYR A 87 -13.71 -13.24 -2.49
CA TYR A 87 -13.87 -12.01 -3.24
C TYR A 87 -12.94 -10.91 -2.70
N GLN A 88 -12.33 -10.16 -3.61
CA GLN A 88 -11.34 -9.12 -3.31
C GLN A 88 -11.48 -7.94 -4.27
N PRO A 89 -10.88 -6.76 -3.97
CA PRO A 89 -10.81 -5.68 -4.94
C PRO A 89 -10.04 -6.08 -6.20
N VAL A 90 -10.40 -5.50 -7.33
CA VAL A 90 -9.54 -5.49 -8.52
C VAL A 90 -8.21 -4.85 -8.18
N GLY A 91 -7.11 -5.48 -8.55
CA GLY A 91 -5.78 -4.96 -8.28
C GLY A 91 -4.77 -6.05 -7.94
N GLY A 92 -3.52 -5.66 -7.85
CA GLY A 92 -2.44 -6.59 -7.61
C GLY A 92 -1.17 -5.91 -7.15
N VAL A 93 -0.10 -6.68 -7.16
CA VAL A 93 1.23 -6.19 -6.78
C VAL A 93 1.84 -5.41 -7.93
N TYR A 94 2.43 -4.26 -7.62
CA TYR A 94 3.23 -3.51 -8.60
C TYR A 94 4.32 -4.37 -9.20
N GLN A 95 4.59 -4.17 -10.47
CA GLN A 95 5.72 -4.80 -11.16
C GLN A 95 6.83 -3.79 -11.46
N PHE A 96 8.08 -4.23 -11.38
CA PHE A 96 9.23 -3.48 -11.86
C PHE A 96 9.66 -3.98 -13.24
N ASP A 97 10.33 -3.11 -14.00
CA ASP A 97 10.87 -3.46 -15.31
C ASP A 97 11.96 -4.52 -15.14
N GLU A 98 12.09 -5.42 -16.09
CA GLU A 98 12.99 -6.57 -16.00
C GLU A 98 14.47 -6.17 -15.77
N ASP A 99 14.91 -5.07 -16.38
CA ASP A 99 16.26 -4.54 -16.21
C ASP A 99 16.52 -3.95 -14.81
N GLU A 100 15.46 -3.67 -14.04
CA GLU A 100 15.55 -3.09 -12.70
C GLU A 100 15.93 -4.12 -11.62
N ARG A 101 15.69 -5.41 -11.86
CA ARG A 101 16.00 -6.48 -10.89
C ARG A 101 17.47 -6.45 -10.45
N SER A 102 18.40 -6.29 -11.38
CA SER A 102 19.82 -6.23 -11.06
C SER A 102 20.18 -5.02 -10.18
N ASN A 103 19.53 -3.89 -10.38
CA ASN A 103 19.70 -2.70 -9.54
C ASN A 103 19.16 -2.94 -8.13
N LEU A 104 17.97 -3.51 -8.01
CA LEU A 104 17.35 -3.84 -6.72
C LEU A 104 18.22 -4.84 -5.93
N GLN A 105 18.77 -5.86 -6.60
CA GLN A 105 19.71 -6.79 -5.97
C GLN A 105 20.98 -6.10 -5.49
N ARG A 106 21.58 -5.26 -6.31
CA ARG A 106 22.82 -4.53 -5.97
C ARG A 106 22.61 -3.54 -4.82
N LEU A 107 21.48 -2.82 -4.79
CA LEU A 107 21.23 -1.75 -3.82
C LEU A 107 20.67 -2.27 -2.49
N PHE A 108 19.84 -3.31 -2.53
CA PHE A 108 19.03 -3.73 -1.40
C PHE A 108 19.18 -5.21 -1.07
N GLN A 109 19.98 -5.95 -1.83
CA GLN A 109 20.16 -7.40 -1.65
C GLN A 109 18.82 -8.14 -1.59
N ILE A 110 17.92 -7.78 -2.50
CA ILE A 110 16.60 -8.39 -2.55
C ILE A 110 16.68 -9.90 -2.79
N ILE A 111 15.71 -10.60 -2.20
CA ILE A 111 15.49 -12.03 -2.38
C ILE A 111 14.02 -12.18 -2.79
N ASP A 112 13.74 -13.10 -3.69
CA ASP A 112 12.38 -13.42 -4.08
C ASP A 112 11.55 -13.93 -2.89
N ASP A 113 10.26 -13.62 -2.91
CA ASP A 113 9.34 -14.11 -1.87
C ASP A 113 8.96 -15.57 -2.15
N ASN A 114 9.76 -16.50 -1.63
CA ASN A 114 9.52 -17.94 -1.77
C ASN A 114 8.32 -18.45 -0.94
N LYS A 115 7.58 -17.58 -0.30
CA LYS A 115 6.36 -17.94 0.44
C LYS A 115 5.13 -18.04 -0.49
N MET A 116 5.25 -17.52 -1.71
CA MET A 116 4.24 -17.62 -2.76
C MET A 116 4.86 -18.26 -4.00
N PRO A 117 4.10 -19.04 -4.77
CA PRO A 117 4.57 -19.52 -6.05
C PRO A 117 4.96 -18.34 -6.96
N ILE A 118 6.12 -18.44 -7.58
CA ILE A 118 6.61 -17.45 -8.55
C ILE A 118 6.46 -18.10 -9.92
N ASP A 119 5.65 -17.48 -10.75
CA ASP A 119 5.47 -17.82 -12.15
C ASP A 119 5.98 -16.68 -13.05
N GLU A 120 5.83 -16.83 -14.35
CA GLU A 120 6.29 -15.84 -15.32
C GLU A 120 5.58 -14.48 -15.13
N SER A 121 4.33 -14.49 -14.70
CA SER A 121 3.53 -13.27 -14.48
C SER A 121 3.89 -12.52 -13.19
N SER A 122 4.45 -13.20 -12.19
CA SER A 122 4.72 -12.66 -10.85
C SER A 122 6.20 -12.46 -10.53
N ARG A 123 7.11 -12.87 -11.43
CA ARG A 123 8.55 -12.80 -11.18
C ARG A 123 9.10 -11.39 -10.95
N ASN A 124 8.45 -10.38 -11.47
CA ASN A 124 8.84 -8.97 -11.34
C ASN A 124 7.98 -8.20 -10.33
N ASP A 125 7.22 -8.89 -9.51
CA ASP A 125 6.41 -8.29 -8.47
C ASP A 125 7.26 -7.61 -7.39
N TYR A 126 6.80 -6.46 -6.90
CA TYR A 126 7.28 -5.86 -5.64
C TYR A 126 6.80 -6.68 -4.43
N ARG A 127 6.95 -7.98 -4.52
CA ARG A 127 6.76 -8.97 -3.49
C ARG A 127 8.12 -9.60 -3.21
N LEU A 128 8.88 -8.97 -2.32
CA LEU A 128 10.29 -9.21 -2.15
C LEU A 128 10.63 -9.40 -0.67
N ARG A 129 11.83 -9.92 -0.40
CA ARG A 129 12.39 -10.01 0.95
C ARG A 129 13.78 -9.37 0.96
N MET A 130 14.12 -8.73 2.07
CA MET A 130 15.41 -8.06 2.24
C MET A 130 15.77 -7.93 3.71
N GLY A 131 17.02 -7.62 3.99
CA GLY A 131 17.47 -7.30 5.36
C GLY A 131 16.84 -6.00 5.87
N ASN A 132 16.46 -5.96 7.14
CA ASN A 132 15.84 -4.81 7.81
C ASN A 132 16.60 -3.49 7.59
N LYS A 133 17.93 -3.53 7.58
CA LYS A 133 18.78 -2.35 7.30
C LYS A 133 18.49 -1.63 5.98
N TYR A 134 17.87 -2.30 5.02
CA TYR A 134 17.53 -1.73 3.71
C TYR A 134 16.10 -1.17 3.64
N LEU A 135 15.21 -1.58 4.53
CA LEU A 135 13.76 -1.34 4.43
C LEU A 135 13.40 0.12 4.16
N ARG A 136 13.91 1.05 4.99
CA ARG A 136 13.61 2.50 4.83
C ARG A 136 14.10 3.07 3.50
N LYS A 137 15.29 2.66 3.09
CA LYS A 137 15.86 3.12 1.81
C LYS A 137 15.08 2.53 0.64
N PHE A 138 14.63 1.30 0.76
CA PHE A 138 13.84 0.61 -0.26
C PHE A 138 12.48 1.27 -0.46
N ILE A 139 11.73 1.57 0.60
CA ILE A 139 10.44 2.26 0.49
C ILE A 139 10.60 3.65 -0.15
N LYS A 140 11.62 4.43 0.27
CA LYS A 140 11.92 5.72 -0.36
C LYS A 140 12.35 5.59 -1.84
N TYR A 141 13.03 4.51 -2.17
CA TYR A 141 13.42 4.21 -3.55
C TYR A 141 12.19 3.88 -4.40
N PHE A 142 11.31 3.02 -3.91
CA PHE A 142 10.05 2.69 -4.56
C PHE A 142 9.22 3.93 -4.90
N ASP A 143 9.12 4.89 -3.98
CA ASP A 143 8.36 6.13 -4.20
C ASP A 143 8.92 7.01 -5.33
N LYS A 144 10.24 6.92 -5.58
CA LYS A 144 10.93 7.76 -6.57
C LYS A 144 11.21 7.06 -7.90
N GLN A 145 11.14 5.73 -7.90
CA GLN A 145 11.52 4.90 -9.04
C GLN A 145 10.50 5.02 -10.17
N LYS A 146 11.01 5.17 -11.40
CA LYS A 146 10.20 5.25 -12.63
C LYS A 146 10.19 3.96 -13.43
N LYS A 147 11.15 3.05 -13.20
CA LYS A 147 11.26 1.76 -13.89
C LYS A 147 10.35 0.71 -13.24
N ARG A 148 9.08 1.02 -13.15
CA ARG A 148 8.03 0.18 -12.60
C ARG A 148 6.66 0.66 -13.04
N GLU A 149 5.65 -0.17 -12.89
CA GLU A 149 4.28 0.33 -12.87
C GLU A 149 4.15 1.50 -11.90
N ASN A 150 3.49 2.54 -12.32
CA ASN A 150 3.30 3.73 -11.51
C ASN A 150 1.84 4.20 -11.59
N ILE A 151 1.50 5.19 -10.79
CA ILE A 151 0.13 5.68 -10.66
C ILE A 151 -0.45 6.27 -11.97
N GLU A 152 0.39 6.57 -12.95
CA GLU A 152 -0.04 7.14 -14.24
C GLU A 152 -0.60 6.08 -15.18
N ASP A 153 -0.20 4.80 -15.02
CA ASP A 153 -0.76 3.67 -15.75
C ASP A 153 -0.81 2.42 -14.86
N LEU A 154 -2.02 2.11 -14.41
CA LEU A 154 -2.34 0.92 -13.62
C LEU A 154 -3.32 -0.01 -14.37
N SER A 155 -3.28 -0.01 -15.70
CA SER A 155 -4.24 -0.74 -16.55
C SER A 155 -4.11 -2.27 -16.46
N ARG A 156 -2.94 -2.82 -16.11
CA ARG A 156 -2.64 -4.26 -16.19
C ARG A 156 -3.64 -5.12 -15.42
N GLU A 157 -3.76 -4.95 -14.12
CA GLU A 157 -4.66 -5.78 -13.30
C GLU A 157 -6.14 -5.55 -13.65
N PHE A 158 -6.50 -4.32 -14.03
CA PHE A 158 -7.86 -4.03 -14.49
C PHE A 158 -8.20 -4.83 -15.75
N ARG A 159 -7.27 -4.91 -16.70
CA ARG A 159 -7.42 -5.70 -17.92
C ARG A 159 -7.48 -7.19 -17.60
N GLU A 160 -6.51 -7.72 -16.84
CA GLU A 160 -6.43 -9.14 -16.51
C GLU A 160 -7.67 -9.64 -15.76
N GLU A 161 -8.16 -8.86 -14.79
CA GLU A 161 -9.24 -9.30 -13.90
C GLU A 161 -10.64 -8.99 -14.40
N LEU A 162 -10.82 -8.03 -15.28
CA LEU A 162 -12.17 -7.61 -15.75
C LEU A 162 -12.37 -7.78 -17.25
N ILE A 163 -11.40 -7.37 -18.09
CA ILE A 163 -11.55 -7.42 -19.54
C ILE A 163 -11.29 -8.83 -20.07
N GLU A 164 -10.17 -9.44 -19.71
CA GLU A 164 -9.79 -10.76 -20.22
C GLU A 164 -10.72 -11.86 -19.70
N LYS A 165 -11.30 -11.66 -18.51
CA LYS A 165 -12.35 -12.54 -17.97
C LYS A 165 -13.73 -12.28 -18.58
N GLY A 166 -13.87 -11.28 -19.47
CA GLY A 166 -15.14 -10.96 -20.14
C GLY A 166 -16.21 -10.40 -19.20
N ILE A 167 -15.83 -9.87 -18.02
CA ILE A 167 -16.76 -9.26 -17.07
C ILE A 167 -17.26 -7.92 -17.61
N ILE A 168 -16.36 -7.10 -18.15
CA ILE A 168 -16.66 -5.83 -18.83
C ILE A 168 -15.86 -5.74 -20.14
N ASN A 169 -16.30 -4.84 -21.03
CA ASN A 169 -15.65 -4.60 -22.32
C ASN A 169 -15.49 -3.09 -22.54
N TRP A 170 -14.47 -2.51 -21.93
CA TRP A 170 -14.16 -1.08 -22.05
C TRP A 170 -12.80 -0.90 -22.73
N GLU A 171 -12.67 0.18 -23.51
CA GLU A 171 -11.42 0.51 -24.21
C GLU A 171 -10.48 1.41 -23.37
N LYS A 172 -11.06 2.12 -22.40
CA LYS A 172 -10.33 3.06 -21.54
C LYS A 172 -11.01 3.20 -20.19
N ILE A 173 -10.22 3.54 -19.20
CA ILE A 173 -10.72 3.90 -17.88
C ILE A 173 -10.09 5.21 -17.41
N SER A 174 -10.80 5.91 -16.53
CA SER A 174 -10.27 7.05 -15.79
C SER A 174 -10.34 6.76 -14.30
N TYR A 175 -9.31 7.15 -13.57
CA TYR A 175 -9.25 6.99 -12.12
C TYR A 175 -8.48 8.13 -11.47
N ARG A 176 -8.66 8.30 -10.17
CA ARG A 176 -7.88 9.21 -9.33
C ARG A 176 -7.14 8.43 -8.25
N TYR A 177 -6.01 8.94 -7.82
CA TYR A 177 -5.28 8.41 -6.68
C TYR A 177 -5.85 8.97 -5.38
N CYS A 178 -6.30 8.11 -4.48
CA CYS A 178 -6.88 8.52 -3.20
C CYS A 178 -5.84 8.63 -2.11
N GLY A 179 -4.81 7.76 -2.14
CA GLY A 179 -3.79 7.71 -1.12
C GLY A 179 -3.33 6.28 -0.84
N ARG A 180 -2.71 6.08 0.30
CA ARG A 180 -1.98 4.86 0.63
C ARG A 180 -2.33 4.32 2.01
N HIS A 181 -2.50 3.01 2.09
CA HIS A 181 -2.36 2.25 3.32
C HIS A 181 -0.96 1.67 3.42
N ILE A 182 -0.35 1.77 4.58
CA ILE A 182 0.87 1.08 4.91
C ILE A 182 0.70 0.47 6.30
N THR A 183 0.98 -0.83 6.43
CA THR A 183 0.87 -1.51 7.72
C THR A 183 2.06 -1.18 8.60
N ASP A 184 1.91 -1.33 9.91
CA ASP A 184 3.05 -1.42 10.79
C ASP A 184 3.96 -2.57 10.37
N LEU A 185 5.25 -2.46 10.68
CA LEU A 185 6.15 -3.61 10.59
C LEU A 185 5.79 -4.58 11.72
N GLN A 186 5.29 -5.75 11.36
CA GLN A 186 4.79 -6.73 12.30
C GLN A 186 5.15 -8.16 11.89
N PHE A 187 5.07 -9.08 12.82
CA PHE A 187 5.20 -10.49 12.51
C PHE A 187 3.91 -11.02 11.89
N GLY A 188 3.98 -11.46 10.64
CA GLY A 188 2.85 -12.02 9.90
C GLY A 188 2.70 -13.50 10.18
N GLU A 189 1.61 -13.89 10.85
CA GLU A 189 1.34 -15.28 11.22
C GLU A 189 1.20 -16.20 10.00
N HIS A 190 0.62 -15.71 8.92
CA HIS A 190 0.40 -16.50 7.71
C HIS A 190 1.73 -16.95 7.06
N PHE A 191 2.68 -16.04 6.93
CA PHE A 191 3.98 -16.33 6.31
C PHE A 191 5.09 -16.61 7.31
N GLN A 192 4.82 -16.51 8.62
CA GLN A 192 5.79 -16.71 9.70
C GLN A 192 7.07 -15.88 9.48
N THR A 193 6.90 -14.60 9.17
CA THR A 193 7.99 -13.65 8.93
C THR A 193 7.57 -12.24 9.29
N TYR A 194 8.52 -11.36 9.59
CA TYR A 194 8.23 -9.93 9.69
C TYR A 194 7.88 -9.38 8.32
N GLU A 195 6.80 -8.60 8.25
CA GLU A 195 6.34 -8.05 6.99
C GLU A 195 5.79 -6.64 7.10
N ILE A 196 5.83 -5.94 5.99
CA ILE A 196 5.20 -4.65 5.76
C ILE A 196 4.45 -4.69 4.43
N LEU A 197 3.20 -4.27 4.45
CA LEU A 197 2.32 -4.26 3.29
C LEU A 197 1.96 -2.82 2.95
N LEU A 198 2.05 -2.48 1.67
CA LEU A 198 1.65 -1.19 1.13
C LEU A 198 0.54 -1.41 0.11
N ALA A 199 -0.52 -0.62 0.19
CA ALA A 199 -1.59 -0.63 -0.79
C ALA A 199 -1.96 0.81 -1.18
N ASP A 200 -1.70 1.15 -2.43
CA ASP A 200 -2.19 2.39 -3.03
C ASP A 200 -3.64 2.20 -3.45
N ILE A 201 -4.50 3.16 -3.11
CA ILE A 201 -5.92 3.12 -3.43
C ILE A 201 -6.19 4.08 -4.58
N VAL A 202 -6.80 3.55 -5.63
CA VAL A 202 -7.25 4.32 -6.78
C VAL A 202 -8.76 4.16 -6.94
N GLU A 203 -9.45 5.26 -7.14
CA GLU A 203 -10.90 5.26 -7.35
C GLU A 203 -11.22 5.39 -8.83
N LEU A 204 -11.95 4.44 -9.35
CA LEU A 204 -12.48 4.50 -10.72
C LEU A 204 -13.46 5.65 -10.86
N LEU A 205 -13.32 6.43 -11.94
CA LEU A 205 -14.20 7.54 -12.32
C LEU A 205 -14.95 7.16 -13.61
N PRO A 206 -16.01 6.34 -13.51
CA PRO A 206 -16.67 5.82 -14.68
C PRO A 206 -17.46 6.91 -15.41
N THR A 207 -17.48 6.84 -16.73
CA THR A 207 -18.40 7.61 -17.58
C THR A 207 -19.85 7.19 -17.31
N GLU A 208 -20.82 7.91 -17.86
CA GLU A 208 -22.22 7.55 -17.71
C GLU A 208 -22.54 6.17 -18.30
N SER A 209 -22.01 5.87 -19.48
CA SER A 209 -22.14 4.54 -20.09
C SER A 209 -21.55 3.45 -19.18
N GLN A 210 -20.34 3.66 -18.66
CA GLN A 210 -19.69 2.70 -17.76
C GLN A 210 -20.45 2.52 -16.44
N ARG A 211 -21.08 3.57 -15.92
CA ARG A 211 -21.97 3.46 -14.74
C ARG A 211 -23.19 2.58 -15.03
N ASN A 212 -23.77 2.72 -16.22
CA ASN A 212 -24.89 1.88 -16.63
C ASN A 212 -24.47 0.42 -16.78
N ASP A 213 -23.28 0.17 -17.32
CA ASP A 213 -22.72 -1.18 -17.40
C ASP A 213 -22.52 -1.80 -16.01
N LEU A 214 -21.90 -1.06 -15.07
CA LEU A 214 -21.73 -1.52 -13.69
C LEU A 214 -23.08 -1.83 -13.01
N LYS A 215 -24.07 -1.01 -13.20
CA LYS A 215 -25.42 -1.25 -12.68
C LYS A 215 -26.05 -2.50 -13.29
N SER A 216 -25.89 -2.71 -14.59
CA SER A 216 -26.36 -3.91 -15.28
C SER A 216 -25.64 -5.19 -14.79
N LEU A 217 -24.38 -5.09 -14.40
CA LEU A 217 -23.63 -6.18 -13.78
C LEU A 217 -24.12 -6.47 -12.35
N GLU A 218 -24.46 -5.44 -11.59
CA GLU A 218 -24.97 -5.58 -10.22
C GLU A 218 -26.28 -6.39 -10.17
N ASP A 219 -27.12 -6.26 -11.21
CA ASP A 219 -28.38 -6.99 -11.33
C ASP A 219 -28.20 -8.46 -11.77
N LYS A 220 -26.99 -8.88 -12.12
CA LYS A 220 -26.67 -10.23 -12.56
C LYS A 220 -26.00 -11.03 -11.43
N SER A 221 -26.33 -12.32 -11.35
CA SER A 221 -25.60 -13.25 -10.49
C SER A 221 -24.39 -13.81 -11.23
N SER A 222 -23.23 -13.81 -10.59
CA SER A 222 -21.99 -14.38 -11.12
C SER A 222 -21.20 -15.03 -9.99
N ASP A 223 -20.42 -16.02 -10.31
CA ASP A 223 -19.41 -16.62 -9.41
C ASP A 223 -18.02 -15.98 -9.56
N GLN A 224 -17.82 -15.20 -10.62
CA GLN A 224 -16.54 -14.51 -10.90
C GLN A 224 -16.43 -13.17 -10.18
N TYR A 225 -17.56 -12.51 -9.91
CA TYR A 225 -17.60 -11.20 -9.25
C TYR A 225 -18.81 -11.06 -8.33
N ARG A 226 -18.73 -10.10 -7.42
CA ARG A 226 -19.77 -9.75 -6.48
C ARG A 226 -19.79 -8.25 -6.24
N PHE A 227 -20.99 -7.68 -6.05
CA PHE A 227 -21.15 -6.35 -5.48
C PHE A 227 -21.46 -6.48 -3.99
N ALA A 228 -20.69 -5.79 -3.15
CA ALA A 228 -20.82 -5.83 -1.70
C ALA A 228 -20.93 -4.43 -1.11
N THR A 229 -21.77 -4.26 -0.09
CA THR A 229 -21.85 -3.01 0.67
C THR A 229 -20.64 -2.85 1.59
N ALA A 230 -20.45 -1.65 2.14
CA ALA A 230 -19.38 -1.40 3.10
C ALA A 230 -19.52 -2.27 4.37
N GLU A 231 -20.75 -2.53 4.81
CA GLU A 231 -21.05 -3.39 5.97
C GLU A 231 -20.67 -4.84 5.67
N GLU A 232 -21.01 -5.35 4.49
CA GLU A 232 -20.62 -6.70 4.08
C GLU A 232 -19.09 -6.84 3.97
N ILE A 233 -18.41 -5.83 3.46
CA ILE A 233 -16.94 -5.80 3.40
C ILE A 233 -16.35 -5.80 4.82
N SER A 234 -16.87 -4.98 5.71
CA SER A 234 -16.38 -4.85 7.10
C SER A 234 -16.63 -6.12 7.92
N SER A 235 -17.65 -6.89 7.57
CA SER A 235 -17.95 -8.19 8.18
C SER A 235 -17.35 -9.39 7.41
N PHE A 236 -16.49 -9.15 6.42
CA PHE A 236 -15.85 -10.16 5.58
C PHE A 236 -16.84 -11.06 4.82
N GLY A 237 -18.04 -10.55 4.55
CA GLY A 237 -19.11 -11.28 3.89
C GLY A 237 -20.00 -12.10 4.85
N VAL A 238 -19.71 -12.10 6.14
CA VAL A 238 -20.56 -12.75 7.15
C VAL A 238 -21.84 -11.95 7.31
N ASN A 239 -22.99 -12.58 7.07
CA ASN A 239 -24.31 -12.00 7.28
C ASN A 239 -25.15 -12.89 8.20
N THR A 240 -25.09 -12.59 9.48
CA THR A 240 -25.82 -13.35 10.51
C THR A 240 -27.34 -13.24 10.39
N ALA A 241 -27.85 -12.12 9.89
CA ALA A 241 -29.29 -11.91 9.70
C ALA A 241 -29.87 -12.83 8.60
N LEU A 242 -29.06 -13.20 7.62
CA LEU A 242 -29.42 -14.15 6.56
C LEU A 242 -28.92 -15.58 6.83
N GLY A 243 -28.36 -15.86 8.01
CA GLY A 243 -27.77 -17.16 8.33
C GLY A 243 -26.53 -17.51 7.53
N GLN A 244 -25.86 -16.52 6.91
CA GLN A 244 -24.64 -16.70 6.14
C GLN A 244 -23.44 -16.52 7.07
N PHE A 245 -22.76 -17.61 7.38
CA PHE A 245 -21.59 -17.62 8.27
C PHE A 245 -20.26 -17.83 7.52
N LYS A 246 -20.28 -17.74 6.17
CA LYS A 246 -19.05 -17.90 5.38
C LYS A 246 -18.32 -16.59 5.26
N ASP A 247 -17.05 -16.62 5.60
CA ASP A 247 -16.08 -15.56 5.33
C ASP A 247 -15.69 -15.64 3.83
N GLU A 248 -16.41 -14.90 2.99
CA GLU A 248 -16.26 -14.94 1.53
C GLU A 248 -15.51 -13.73 0.98
N ILE A 249 -15.22 -12.72 1.80
CA ILE A 249 -14.52 -11.49 1.39
C ILE A 249 -13.13 -11.46 2.03
N ALA A 250 -12.12 -11.18 1.23
CA ALA A 250 -10.74 -11.10 1.71
C ALA A 250 -10.53 -9.92 2.67
N ASN A 251 -9.76 -10.14 3.74
CA ASN A 251 -9.56 -9.17 4.82
C ASN A 251 -9.02 -7.81 4.34
N HIS A 252 -8.17 -7.80 3.31
CA HIS A 252 -7.60 -6.57 2.76
C HIS A 252 -8.61 -5.72 1.98
N THR A 253 -9.80 -6.25 1.68
CA THR A 253 -10.87 -5.54 0.97
C THR A 253 -11.34 -4.30 1.72
N VAL A 254 -11.27 -4.27 3.04
CA VAL A 254 -11.61 -3.08 3.84
C VAL A 254 -10.81 -1.83 3.44
N LYS A 255 -9.65 -2.01 2.82
CA LYS A 255 -8.79 -0.90 2.38
C LYS A 255 -9.38 -0.06 1.26
N ILE A 256 -10.32 -0.59 0.49
CA ILE A 256 -10.98 0.20 -0.58
C ILE A 256 -12.19 0.99 -0.08
N LEU A 257 -12.59 0.84 1.17
CA LEU A 257 -13.68 1.64 1.72
C LEU A 257 -13.33 3.14 1.72
N GLU A 258 -14.34 3.99 1.79
CA GLU A 258 -14.14 5.43 1.89
C GLU A 258 -13.41 5.82 3.18
N GLU A 259 -12.78 6.98 3.18
CA GLU A 259 -11.86 7.44 4.24
C GLU A 259 -12.54 7.61 5.60
N ASN A 260 -13.86 7.85 5.60
CA ASN A 260 -14.69 7.88 6.82
C ASN A 260 -14.88 6.49 7.47
N GLN A 261 -14.64 5.42 6.72
CA GLN A 261 -14.77 4.03 7.17
C GLN A 261 -13.40 3.36 7.35
N CYS A 262 -12.44 3.69 6.50
CA CYS A 262 -11.08 3.16 6.58
C CYS A 262 -10.05 4.26 6.27
N LYS A 263 -9.46 4.84 7.32
CA LYS A 263 -8.52 5.96 7.19
C LYS A 263 -7.24 5.54 6.49
N LEU A 264 -6.85 6.31 5.47
CA LEU A 264 -5.58 6.14 4.77
C LEU A 264 -4.40 6.55 5.67
N SER A 265 -3.29 5.82 5.58
CA SER A 265 -2.03 6.20 6.24
C SER A 265 -1.43 7.46 5.66
N LYS A 266 -1.67 7.70 4.37
CA LYS A 266 -1.28 8.91 3.66
C LYS A 266 -2.39 9.26 2.68
N GLU A 267 -3.13 10.31 2.97
CA GLU A 267 -4.12 10.87 2.05
C GLU A 267 -3.44 11.71 0.97
N MET A 268 -3.98 11.68 -0.24
CA MET A 268 -3.58 12.56 -1.33
C MET A 268 -4.78 13.41 -1.73
N ASN A 269 -4.64 14.69 -1.52
CA ASN A 269 -5.64 15.69 -1.98
C ASN A 269 -5.40 16.07 -3.45
N ASP A 270 -4.79 15.18 -4.23
CA ASP A 270 -4.54 15.45 -5.63
C ASP A 270 -5.81 15.18 -6.45
N SER A 271 -6.28 16.22 -7.12
CA SER A 271 -7.42 16.15 -8.04
C SER A 271 -7.03 15.60 -9.42
N LYS A 272 -5.77 15.16 -9.60
CA LYS A 272 -5.28 14.65 -10.90
C LYS A 272 -6.04 13.39 -11.29
N VAL A 273 -6.60 13.43 -12.49
CA VAL A 273 -7.26 12.28 -13.10
C VAL A 273 -6.31 11.67 -14.13
N TYR A 274 -6.17 10.37 -14.04
CA TYR A 274 -5.41 9.58 -14.99
C TYR A 274 -6.37 8.84 -15.91
N THR A 275 -6.14 8.90 -17.22
CA THR A 275 -6.92 8.18 -18.21
C THR A 275 -6.01 7.27 -19.00
N VAL A 276 -6.29 5.98 -18.97
CA VAL A 276 -5.46 4.94 -19.61
C VAL A 276 -6.31 4.11 -20.57
N LYS A 277 -5.66 3.59 -21.62
CA LYS A 277 -6.26 2.56 -22.50
C LYS A 277 -6.12 1.19 -21.82
N ILE A 278 -7.12 0.35 -22.06
CA ILE A 278 -7.14 -1.01 -21.52
C ILE A 278 -6.78 -2.01 -22.62
#